data_fade78192aec6ab43ea95aeaa3e57d9c
#
_entry.id   fade78192aec6ab43ea95aeaa3e57d9c
#
_cell.length_a   1.000
_cell.length_b   1.000
_cell.length_c   1.000
_cell.angle_alpha   90.00
_cell.angle_beta   90.00
_cell.angle_gamma   90.00
#
_symmetry.space_group_name_H-M   'P 1'
#
loop_
_entity.id
_entity.type
_entity.pdbx_description
1 polymer ?
#
loop_
_entity_poly.entity_id
_entity_poly.type
_entity_poly.pdbx_seq_one_letter_code
_entity_poly.pdbx_strand_id
1 'polypeptide(L)'
;MATIATPIELIEVSVDFKPGSCPNPIGNADNNGVVPFAIMGTTDNPEFDITQIDPESIRITREGTAGEVKPIRWTYEDVATPFEGDLCNCHTLKGDGYMDLSMKAYRNDLVNILKLKEVAEETIPLIVTGKLKDEFGGTPIRGQDCMRVLKTVLLIK
;
A
#
# COMPACT_ATOMS: atom_id res chain seq x y z
N MET A 1 -38.14 -15.75 10.51
CA MET A 1 -37.82 -14.91 9.39
C MET A 1 -36.31 -14.86 9.24
N ALA A 2 -35.77 -15.24 8.11
CA ALA A 2 -34.34 -15.22 7.90
C ALA A 2 -33.87 -13.76 7.70
N THR A 3 -32.89 -13.33 8.46
CA THR A 3 -32.25 -12.05 8.27
C THR A 3 -31.18 -12.19 7.18
N ILE A 4 -31.38 -11.52 6.06
CA ILE A 4 -30.36 -11.47 5.02
C ILE A 4 -29.34 -10.43 5.44
N ALA A 5 -28.13 -10.87 5.73
CA ALA A 5 -27.03 -9.95 6.01
C ALA A 5 -26.72 -9.18 4.72
N THR A 6 -26.71 -7.84 4.80
CA THR A 6 -26.26 -7.01 3.70
C THR A 6 -24.77 -7.24 3.50
N PRO A 7 -24.31 -7.60 2.28
CA PRO A 7 -22.88 -7.75 2.04
C PRO A 7 -22.15 -6.44 2.38
N ILE A 8 -21.00 -6.56 3.04
CA ILE A 8 -20.14 -5.41 3.28
C ILE A 8 -19.53 -5.02 1.93
N GLU A 9 -19.80 -3.80 1.50
CA GLU A 9 -19.13 -3.27 0.31
C GLU A 9 -17.65 -3.10 0.62
N LEU A 10 -16.81 -3.56 -0.29
CA LEU A 10 -15.38 -3.35 -0.26
C LEU A 10 -14.99 -2.63 -1.53
N ILE A 11 -14.38 -1.46 -1.38
CA ILE A 11 -13.87 -0.72 -2.52
C ILE A 11 -12.43 -1.17 -2.77
N GLU A 12 -12.18 -1.71 -3.95
CA GLU A 12 -10.81 -2.02 -4.36
C GLU A 12 -10.14 -0.76 -4.89
N VAL A 13 -8.94 -0.51 -4.39
CA VAL A 13 -8.14 0.65 -4.78
C VAL A 13 -6.83 0.19 -5.39
N SER A 14 -6.25 1.04 -6.23
CA SER A 14 -4.92 0.80 -6.79
C SER A 14 -3.86 1.33 -5.84
N VAL A 15 -2.87 0.50 -5.54
CA VAL A 15 -1.77 0.82 -4.63
C VAL A 15 -0.45 0.72 -5.39
N ASP A 16 0.46 1.65 -5.13
CA ASP A 16 1.82 1.61 -5.66
C ASP A 16 2.82 1.86 -4.53
N PHE A 17 3.66 0.86 -4.26
CA PHE A 17 4.81 1.03 -3.37
C PHE A 17 5.97 1.61 -4.16
N LYS A 18 6.62 2.63 -3.61
CA LYS A 18 7.74 3.34 -4.24
C LYS A 18 7.37 3.83 -5.65
N PRO A 19 6.39 4.73 -5.77
CA PRO A 19 5.94 5.24 -7.07
C PRO A 19 7.09 5.66 -7.97
N GLY A 20 7.01 5.26 -9.25
CA GLY A 20 8.06 5.52 -10.23
C GLY A 20 9.20 4.49 -10.23
N SER A 21 9.15 3.48 -9.38
CA SER A 21 10.15 2.42 -9.29
C SER A 21 9.59 1.09 -9.78
N CYS A 22 10.42 0.32 -10.49
CA CYS A 22 10.12 -1.04 -10.89
C CYS A 22 11.42 -1.85 -11.03
N PRO A 23 11.62 -2.93 -10.26
CA PRO A 23 10.76 -3.40 -9.18
C PRO A 23 10.71 -2.44 -7.98
N ASN A 24 9.97 -2.78 -6.95
CA ASN A 24 9.87 -2.00 -5.72
C ASN A 24 10.76 -2.63 -4.64
N PRO A 25 12.08 -2.35 -4.63
CA PRO A 25 12.97 -3.05 -3.71
C PRO A 25 12.88 -2.48 -2.29
N ILE A 26 12.95 -3.39 -1.33
CA ILE A 26 13.12 -3.04 0.07
C ILE A 26 14.22 -3.89 0.67
N GLY A 27 15.25 -3.27 1.22
CA GLY A 27 16.28 -3.98 1.95
C GLY A 27 15.80 -4.40 3.35
N ASN A 28 16.23 -5.57 3.81
CA ASN A 28 15.76 -6.13 5.08
C ASN A 28 16.68 -5.87 6.28
N ALA A 29 17.69 -5.01 6.12
CA ALA A 29 18.51 -4.57 7.24
C ALA A 29 17.85 -3.43 8.01
N ASP A 30 18.22 -3.28 9.27
CA ASP A 30 17.78 -2.15 10.09
C ASP A 30 18.27 -0.84 9.49
N ASN A 31 17.34 0.08 9.28
CA ASN A 31 17.61 1.37 8.64
C ASN A 31 16.50 2.35 9.01
N ASN A 32 16.89 3.59 9.29
CA ASN A 32 15.97 4.65 9.69
C ASN A 32 15.20 5.29 8.52
N GLY A 33 15.24 4.69 7.36
CA GLY A 33 14.56 5.21 6.18
C GLY A 33 13.05 5.07 6.22
N VAL A 34 12.42 5.72 5.25
CA VAL A 34 10.97 5.62 5.01
C VAL A 34 10.73 5.02 3.64
N VAL A 35 9.59 4.35 3.51
CA VAL A 35 9.12 3.77 2.25
C VAL A 35 7.88 4.53 1.81
N PRO A 36 7.92 5.18 0.63
CA PRO A 36 6.75 5.83 0.09
C PRO A 36 5.80 4.80 -0.53
N PHE A 37 4.51 5.05 -0.41
CA PHE A 37 3.48 4.29 -1.10
C PHE A 37 2.27 5.19 -1.32
N ALA A 38 1.43 4.83 -2.27
CA ALA A 38 0.28 5.65 -2.62
C ALA A 38 -0.94 4.80 -2.92
N ILE A 39 -2.11 5.36 -2.58
CA ILE A 39 -3.39 4.91 -3.11
C ILE A 39 -3.75 5.89 -4.22
N MET A 40 -3.92 5.38 -5.44
CA MET A 40 -4.13 6.21 -6.61
C MET A 40 -5.57 6.66 -6.75
N GLY A 41 -5.73 7.97 -7.03
CA GLY A 41 -6.99 8.53 -7.49
C GLY A 41 -7.21 8.19 -8.96
N THR A 42 -8.46 8.06 -9.35
CA THR A 42 -8.84 7.76 -10.73
C THR A 42 -10.22 8.32 -11.04
N THR A 43 -10.44 8.69 -12.32
CA THR A 43 -11.77 9.05 -12.81
C THR A 43 -12.59 7.84 -13.25
N ASP A 44 -11.99 6.67 -13.33
CA ASP A 44 -12.67 5.45 -13.78
C ASP A 44 -13.67 4.93 -12.74
N ASN A 45 -13.57 5.42 -11.52
CA ASN A 45 -14.53 5.14 -10.47
C ASN A 45 -15.12 6.46 -9.95
N PRO A 46 -16.20 6.97 -10.54
CA PRO A 46 -16.80 8.25 -10.14
C PRO A 46 -17.41 8.22 -8.73
N GLU A 47 -17.61 7.04 -8.16
CA GLU A 47 -18.12 6.89 -6.79
C GLU A 47 -17.03 6.97 -5.74
N PHE A 48 -15.76 7.01 -6.17
CA PHE A 48 -14.62 6.99 -5.28
C PHE A 48 -13.77 8.24 -5.46
N ASP A 49 -13.72 9.05 -4.42
CA ASP A 49 -12.86 10.23 -4.34
C ASP A 49 -11.77 9.95 -3.31
N ILE A 50 -10.52 10.12 -3.70
CA ILE A 50 -9.36 9.86 -2.85
C ILE A 50 -9.40 10.67 -1.54
N THR A 51 -10.03 11.84 -1.53
CA THR A 51 -10.16 12.68 -0.35
C THR A 51 -11.17 12.13 0.66
N GLN A 52 -12.00 11.17 0.27
CA GLN A 52 -12.95 10.51 1.17
C GLN A 52 -12.32 9.46 2.05
N ILE A 53 -11.10 9.02 1.76
CA ILE A 53 -10.37 8.07 2.59
C ILE A 53 -9.97 8.73 3.89
N ASP A 54 -10.14 8.01 4.99
CA ASP A 54 -9.56 8.39 6.29
C ASP A 54 -8.10 7.94 6.33
N PRO A 55 -7.13 8.86 6.22
CA PRO A 55 -5.72 8.46 6.17
C PRO A 55 -5.23 7.76 7.44
N GLU A 56 -5.83 8.09 8.59
CA GLU A 56 -5.45 7.45 9.86
C GLU A 56 -5.90 6.01 9.98
N SER A 57 -6.84 5.58 9.13
CA SER A 57 -7.30 4.20 9.08
C SER A 57 -6.40 3.27 8.29
N ILE A 58 -5.45 3.80 7.55
CA ILE A 58 -4.61 3.02 6.64
C ILE A 58 -3.68 2.09 7.42
N ARG A 59 -3.63 0.83 6.97
CA ARG A 59 -2.75 -0.21 7.51
C ARG A 59 -2.13 -0.99 6.38
N ILE A 60 -0.86 -1.36 6.56
CA ILE A 60 -0.14 -2.26 5.65
C ILE A 60 -0.01 -3.58 6.37
N THR A 61 -0.37 -4.67 5.69
CA THR A 61 -0.30 -6.02 6.25
C THR A 61 0.36 -6.96 5.24
N ARG A 62 0.82 -8.10 5.74
CA ARG A 62 1.30 -9.22 4.94
C ARG A 62 0.47 -10.44 5.28
N GLU A 63 -0.03 -11.14 4.27
CA GLU A 63 -0.79 -12.36 4.48
C GLU A 63 0.04 -13.39 5.26
N GLY A 64 -0.58 -14.01 6.26
CA GLY A 64 0.08 -14.99 7.10
C GLY A 64 0.86 -14.43 8.29
N THR A 65 0.93 -13.11 8.45
CA THR A 65 1.50 -12.46 9.62
C THR A 65 0.44 -11.65 10.35
N ALA A 66 0.55 -11.56 11.67
CA ALA A 66 -0.46 -10.92 12.51
C ALA A 66 -0.29 -9.39 12.63
N GLY A 67 0.89 -8.87 12.29
CA GLY A 67 1.20 -7.46 12.50
C GLY A 67 0.63 -6.55 11.42
N GLU A 68 0.48 -5.28 11.77
CA GLU A 68 0.10 -4.25 10.81
C GLU A 68 0.92 -2.98 11.02
N VAL A 69 1.17 -2.25 9.94
CA VAL A 69 2.01 -1.06 9.94
C VAL A 69 1.17 0.15 9.58
N LYS A 70 1.32 1.22 10.35
CA LYS A 70 0.67 2.52 10.09
C LYS A 70 1.58 3.42 9.28
N PRO A 71 1.04 4.23 8.36
CA PRO A 71 1.80 5.32 7.78
C PRO A 71 2.11 6.38 8.85
N ILE A 72 3.25 7.04 8.70
CA ILE A 72 3.70 8.09 9.63
C ILE A 72 3.28 9.48 9.19
N ARG A 73 2.99 9.66 7.91
CA ARG A 73 2.52 10.92 7.34
C ARG A 73 1.90 10.68 5.97
N TRP A 74 1.13 11.65 5.52
CA TRP A 74 0.47 11.61 4.22
C TRP A 74 0.32 13.00 3.63
N THR A 75 0.17 13.05 2.31
CA THR A 75 -0.16 14.25 1.55
C THR A 75 -0.92 13.85 0.28
N TYR A 76 -1.56 14.81 -0.35
CA TYR A 76 -2.21 14.59 -1.64
C TYR A 76 -1.29 15.12 -2.74
N GLU A 77 -0.83 14.23 -3.59
CA GLU A 77 0.08 14.52 -4.70
C GLU A 77 -0.20 13.59 -5.87
N ASP A 78 0.04 14.03 -7.08
CA ASP A 78 -0.03 13.18 -8.27
C ASP A 78 1.34 12.50 -8.45
N VAL A 79 1.47 11.26 -8.01
CA VAL A 79 2.75 10.53 -7.98
C VAL A 79 2.81 9.31 -8.88
N ALA A 80 1.65 8.76 -9.27
CA ALA A 80 1.61 7.51 -10.01
C ALA A 80 0.37 7.41 -10.89
N THR A 81 0.40 6.46 -11.82
CA THR A 81 -0.72 6.06 -12.65
C THR A 81 -1.17 4.67 -12.21
N PRO A 82 -2.49 4.41 -12.06
CA PRO A 82 -2.97 3.06 -11.78
C PRO A 82 -2.47 2.08 -12.85
N PHE A 83 -1.93 0.95 -12.41
CA PHE A 83 -1.40 -0.05 -13.31
C PHE A 83 -2.37 -1.21 -13.47
N GLU A 84 -2.68 -1.52 -14.72
CA GLU A 84 -3.48 -2.68 -15.08
C GLU A 84 -2.55 -3.81 -15.51
N GLY A 85 -2.59 -4.93 -14.80
CA GLY A 85 -1.76 -6.08 -15.07
C GLY A 85 -1.85 -7.09 -13.94
N ASP A 86 -1.05 -8.14 -14.04
CA ASP A 86 -1.02 -9.17 -13.01
C ASP A 86 -0.39 -8.63 -11.72
N LEU A 87 -0.84 -9.17 -10.59
CA LEU A 87 -0.25 -8.86 -9.30
C LEU A 87 1.26 -9.14 -9.34
N CYS A 88 2.05 -8.26 -8.78
CA CYS A 88 3.50 -8.26 -8.78
C CYS A 88 4.17 -7.84 -10.10
N ASN A 89 3.43 -7.58 -11.14
CA ASN A 89 3.95 -6.80 -12.25
C ASN A 89 4.05 -5.35 -11.82
N CYS A 90 5.10 -4.69 -12.21
CA CYS A 90 5.33 -3.31 -11.82
C CYS A 90 5.56 -2.42 -13.05
N HIS A 91 5.57 -1.12 -12.82
CA HIS A 91 5.79 -0.13 -13.85
C HIS A 91 6.56 1.07 -13.29
N THR A 92 7.03 1.91 -14.19
CA THR A 92 7.72 3.16 -13.84
C THR A 92 6.89 4.40 -14.16
N LEU A 93 5.60 4.23 -14.41
CA LEU A 93 4.70 5.34 -14.71
C LEU A 93 4.60 6.29 -13.53
N LYS A 94 4.66 7.58 -13.84
CA LYS A 94 4.57 8.66 -12.85
C LYS A 94 3.17 9.26 -12.86
N GLY A 95 3.03 10.50 -12.43
CA GLY A 95 1.75 11.17 -12.35
C GLY A 95 0.93 11.15 -13.63
N ASP A 96 -0.39 11.12 -13.51
CA ASP A 96 -1.37 11.01 -14.60
C ASP A 96 -2.35 12.20 -14.64
N GLY A 97 -2.14 13.21 -13.80
CA GLY A 97 -3.03 14.36 -13.68
C GLY A 97 -4.08 14.21 -12.59
N TYR A 98 -4.20 13.06 -11.95
CA TYR A 98 -5.13 12.82 -10.84
C TYR A 98 -4.39 12.78 -9.51
N MET A 99 -4.99 13.38 -8.49
CA MET A 99 -4.40 13.38 -7.15
C MET A 99 -4.44 11.99 -6.54
N ASP A 100 -3.35 11.63 -5.88
CA ASP A 100 -3.19 10.38 -5.15
C ASP A 100 -3.05 10.68 -3.65
N LEU A 101 -3.37 9.71 -2.81
CA LEU A 101 -3.03 9.76 -1.40
C LEU A 101 -1.64 9.17 -1.22
N SER A 102 -0.64 10.05 -1.12
CA SER A 102 0.77 9.69 -0.98
C SER A 102 1.12 9.58 0.49
N MET A 103 1.71 8.47 0.88
CA MET A 103 1.99 8.14 2.28
C MET A 103 3.42 7.64 2.43
N LYS A 104 3.90 7.67 3.67
CA LYS A 104 5.20 7.10 4.02
C LYS A 104 5.08 6.25 5.28
N ALA A 105 5.77 5.14 5.29
CA ALA A 105 5.88 4.26 6.45
C ALA A 105 7.35 4.07 6.81
N TYR A 106 7.64 3.81 8.08
CA TYR A 106 9.00 3.47 8.47
C TYR A 106 9.40 2.13 7.89
N ARG A 107 10.57 2.10 7.26
CA ARG A 107 11.13 0.87 6.71
C ARG A 107 11.33 -0.21 7.78
N ASN A 108 11.84 0.17 8.95
CA ASN A 108 12.03 -0.76 10.04
C ASN A 108 10.73 -1.41 10.51
N ASP A 109 9.62 -0.65 10.51
CA ASP A 109 8.31 -1.20 10.84
C ASP A 109 7.88 -2.24 9.81
N LEU A 110 8.02 -1.94 8.53
CA LEU A 110 7.69 -2.89 7.46
C LEU A 110 8.52 -4.18 7.61
N VAL A 111 9.82 -4.05 7.78
CA VAL A 111 10.72 -5.21 7.87
C VAL A 111 10.45 -6.05 9.11
N ASN A 112 10.29 -5.42 10.27
CA ASN A 112 10.23 -6.12 11.55
C ASN A 112 8.81 -6.59 11.88
N ILE A 113 7.80 -5.73 11.68
CA ILE A 113 6.41 -6.08 12.01
C ILE A 113 5.85 -7.09 11.00
N LEU A 114 6.13 -6.90 9.72
CA LEU A 114 5.67 -7.81 8.67
C LEU A 114 6.66 -8.96 8.41
N LYS A 115 7.70 -9.07 9.20
CA LYS A 115 8.66 -10.18 9.16
C LYS A 115 9.26 -10.41 7.76
N LEU A 116 9.67 -9.34 7.10
CA LEU A 116 10.20 -9.44 5.73
C LEU A 116 11.52 -10.19 5.64
N LYS A 117 12.24 -10.35 6.75
CA LYS A 117 13.46 -11.18 6.78
C LYS A 117 13.20 -12.65 6.46
N GLU A 118 11.96 -13.11 6.68
CA GLU A 118 11.57 -14.49 6.36
C GLU A 118 11.41 -14.74 4.86
N VAL A 119 11.26 -13.68 4.06
CA VAL A 119 11.01 -13.76 2.61
C VAL A 119 12.09 -13.03 1.81
N ALA A 120 13.32 -13.04 2.32
CA ALA A 120 14.46 -12.45 1.62
C ALA A 120 14.61 -13.05 0.21
N GLU A 121 14.94 -12.22 -0.76
CA GLU A 121 15.10 -12.57 -2.17
C GLU A 121 13.78 -12.93 -2.88
N GLU A 122 12.63 -12.71 -2.25
CA GLU A 122 11.33 -12.95 -2.86
C GLU A 122 10.61 -11.64 -3.20
N THR A 123 9.73 -11.72 -4.20
CA THR A 123 8.77 -10.67 -4.51
C THR A 123 7.44 -11.06 -3.88
N ILE A 124 6.94 -10.24 -2.96
CA ILE A 124 5.75 -10.57 -2.18
C ILE A 124 4.71 -9.46 -2.24
N PRO A 125 3.42 -9.80 -2.20
CA PRO A 125 2.37 -8.79 -2.08
C PRO A 125 2.27 -8.28 -0.65
N LEU A 126 2.07 -6.98 -0.53
CA LEU A 126 1.66 -6.33 0.71
C LEU A 126 0.26 -5.75 0.49
N ILE A 127 -0.56 -5.85 1.51
CA ILE A 127 -1.96 -5.45 1.46
C ILE A 127 -2.11 -4.13 2.19
N VAL A 128 -2.80 -3.19 1.55
CA VAL A 128 -3.14 -1.90 2.14
C VAL A 128 -4.64 -1.87 2.37
N THR A 129 -5.05 -1.65 3.60
CA THR A 129 -6.45 -1.54 3.99
C THR A 129 -6.72 -0.20 4.64
N GLY A 130 -7.97 0.17 4.67
CA GLY A 130 -8.44 1.36 5.33
C GLY A 130 -9.94 1.47 5.20
N LYS A 131 -10.46 2.67 5.42
CA LYS A 131 -11.87 2.96 5.26
C LYS A 131 -12.08 4.38 4.79
N LEU A 132 -13.25 4.64 4.22
CA LEU A 132 -13.71 5.99 3.99
C LEU A 132 -14.04 6.65 5.34
N LYS A 133 -14.00 7.96 5.38
CA LYS A 133 -14.42 8.73 6.55
C LYS A 133 -15.88 8.38 6.90
N ASP A 134 -16.23 8.50 8.18
CA ASP A 134 -17.58 8.15 8.66
C ASP A 134 -18.66 8.93 7.93
N GLU A 135 -18.42 10.20 7.60
CA GLU A 135 -19.34 11.04 6.83
C GLU A 135 -19.60 10.51 5.41
N PHE A 136 -18.73 9.62 4.91
CA PHE A 136 -18.89 8.95 3.62
C PHE A 136 -19.22 7.46 3.78
N GLY A 137 -19.72 7.07 4.95
CA GLY A 137 -20.23 5.72 5.21
C GLY A 137 -19.25 4.75 5.82
N GLY A 138 -17.99 5.15 6.03
CA GLY A 138 -16.99 4.27 6.64
C GLY A 138 -16.68 3.01 5.81
N THR A 139 -16.98 3.02 4.51
CA THR A 139 -16.82 1.85 3.65
C THR A 139 -15.36 1.38 3.62
N PRO A 140 -15.09 0.08 3.84
CA PRO A 140 -13.71 -0.43 3.79
C PRO A 140 -13.13 -0.36 2.38
N ILE A 141 -11.83 -0.10 2.34
CA ILE A 141 -11.04 -0.11 1.11
C ILE A 141 -9.90 -1.12 1.24
N ARG A 142 -9.48 -1.67 0.13
CA ARG A 142 -8.38 -2.63 0.07
C ARG A 142 -7.68 -2.54 -1.27
N GLY A 143 -6.36 -2.59 -1.24
CA GLY A 143 -5.53 -2.74 -2.42
C GLY A 143 -4.27 -3.51 -2.07
N GLN A 144 -3.49 -3.84 -3.08
CA GLN A 144 -2.23 -4.54 -2.87
C GLN A 144 -1.25 -4.22 -3.99
N ASP A 145 0.02 -4.32 -3.65
CA ASP A 145 1.12 -4.20 -4.58
C ASP A 145 2.29 -4.99 -4.02
N CYS A 146 3.24 -5.36 -4.86
CA CYS A 146 4.35 -6.21 -4.46
C CYS A 146 5.61 -5.42 -4.18
N MET A 147 6.42 -5.95 -3.27
CA MET A 147 7.78 -5.48 -3.03
C MET A 147 8.78 -6.63 -3.21
N ARG A 148 9.94 -6.29 -3.73
CA ARG A 148 11.08 -7.20 -3.84
C ARG A 148 11.92 -7.07 -2.58
N VAL A 149 11.96 -8.11 -1.74
CA VAL A 149 12.73 -8.09 -0.51
C VAL A 149 14.18 -8.46 -0.80
N LEU A 150 15.08 -7.52 -0.55
CA LEU A 150 16.51 -7.71 -0.78
C LEU A 150 17.17 -8.16 0.52
N LYS A 151 18.01 -9.19 0.41
CA LYS A 151 18.85 -9.63 1.51
C LYS A 151 20.03 -8.68 1.65
N THR A 152 20.21 -8.13 2.85
CA THR A 152 21.38 -7.33 3.13
C THR A 152 22.56 -8.23 3.48
N VAL A 153 23.66 -8.06 2.77
CA VAL A 153 24.92 -8.76 3.04
C VAL A 153 25.80 -7.81 3.84
N LEU A 154 26.17 -8.21 5.06
CA LEU A 154 27.17 -7.50 5.82
C LEU A 154 28.54 -7.82 5.22
N LEU A 155 29.18 -6.81 4.63
CA LEU A 155 30.57 -6.92 4.22
C LEU A 155 31.45 -6.70 5.45
N ILE A 156 31.99 -7.79 5.96
CA ILE A 156 32.99 -7.73 7.03
C ILE A 156 34.34 -7.49 6.35
N LYS A 157 34.91 -6.36 6.62
CA LYS A 157 36.29 -6.07 6.18
C LYS A 157 37.29 -6.60 7.20
#